data_c17254d7fe22ce8879811fce94138226
#
_entry.id   c17254d7fe22ce8879811fce94138226
#
_cell.length_a   1.000
_cell.length_b   1.000
_cell.length_c   1.000
_cell.angle_alpha   90.00
_cell.angle_beta   90.00
_cell.angle_gamma   90.00
#
_symmetry.space_group_name_H-M   'P 1'
#
loop_
_entity.id
_entity.type
_entity.pdbx_description
1 polymer ?
#
loop_
_entity_poly.entity_id
_entity_poly.type
_entity_poly.pdbx_seq_one_letter_code
_entity_poly.pdbx_strand_id
1 'polypeptide(L)'
;MTKLTRRYVLKSAVSGSVAVGLSAIYWPSSSFANHVNILPKPLSVPVQTHGREDNGVQVYDVTLQNGVTEFFDGYYTRTSGINGSYLGPTLMMRNGESVRINVANQLGEDSTLHWHGMHLPASQDGGPHQV
;
A
#
# COMPACT_ATOMS: atom_id res chain seq x y z
N MET A 1 -41.40 12.02 19.53
CA MET A 1 -39.99 12.17 19.09
C MET A 1 -39.96 12.21 17.57
N THR A 2 -39.82 13.41 17.02
CA THR A 2 -39.86 13.63 15.55
C THR A 2 -38.49 13.32 14.97
N LYS A 3 -38.41 12.35 14.03
CA LYS A 3 -37.14 12.01 13.37
C LYS A 3 -36.74 13.15 12.44
N LEU A 4 -35.59 13.76 12.74
CA LEU A 4 -34.94 14.74 11.85
C LEU A 4 -34.45 14.05 10.58
N THR A 5 -35.07 14.33 9.44
CA THR A 5 -34.64 13.81 8.15
C THR A 5 -33.62 14.76 7.50
N ARG A 6 -32.70 14.22 6.66
CA ARG A 6 -31.68 15.03 5.94
C ARG A 6 -32.27 16.21 5.16
N ARG A 7 -33.52 16.07 4.66
CA ARG A 7 -34.22 17.15 3.96
C ARG A 7 -34.62 18.31 4.89
N TYR A 8 -34.84 18.05 6.18
CA TYR A 8 -35.21 19.07 7.14
C TYR A 8 -34.01 19.94 7.51
N VAL A 9 -32.83 19.32 7.64
CA VAL A 9 -31.56 20.03 7.94
C VAL A 9 -31.17 20.93 6.75
N LEU A 10 -31.36 20.48 5.52
CA LEU A 10 -31.05 21.30 4.34
C LEU A 10 -32.02 22.48 4.16
N LYS A 11 -33.31 22.33 4.51
CA LYS A 11 -34.28 23.42 4.42
C LYS A 11 -34.11 24.49 5.50
N SER A 12 -33.67 24.11 6.70
CA SER A 12 -33.40 25.06 7.76
C SER A 12 -32.10 25.86 7.56
N ALA A 13 -31.16 25.34 6.77
CA ALA A 13 -29.93 26.05 6.39
C ALA A 13 -30.17 27.18 5.37
N VAL A 14 -31.23 27.08 4.56
CA VAL A 14 -31.54 28.07 3.51
C VAL A 14 -32.40 29.23 4.05
N SER A 15 -33.14 29.04 5.13
CA SER A 15 -34.03 30.09 5.71
C SER A 15 -33.36 31.01 6.70
N GLY A 16 -32.09 30.81 7.04
CA GLY A 16 -31.36 31.61 8.04
C GLY A 16 -30.47 32.74 7.50
N SER A 17 -30.49 32.97 6.20
CA SER A 17 -29.49 33.88 5.56
C SER A 17 -30.01 35.24 5.14
N VAL A 18 -31.03 35.78 5.79
CA VAL A 18 -31.42 37.17 5.58
C VAL A 18 -31.49 37.86 6.92
N ALA A 19 -30.41 38.35 7.42
CA ALA A 19 -30.15 39.51 8.24
C ALA A 19 -28.88 39.35 9.12
N VAL A 20 -27.71 39.44 8.52
CA VAL A 20 -26.56 40.01 9.24
C VAL A 20 -25.80 40.86 8.24
N GLY A 21 -25.80 42.16 8.53
CA GLY A 21 -25.11 43.17 7.75
C GLY A 21 -23.60 42.94 7.66
N LEU A 22 -23.08 43.40 6.59
CA LEU A 22 -21.69 43.69 6.28
C LEU A 22 -20.75 43.82 7.50
N SER A 23 -20.28 42.71 8.00
CA SER A 23 -18.96 42.64 8.61
C SER A 23 -18.12 41.80 7.65
N ALA A 24 -17.22 42.46 6.93
CA ALA A 24 -16.19 41.85 6.17
C ALA A 24 -15.35 40.99 7.16
N ILE A 25 -15.75 39.76 7.34
CA ILE A 25 -14.91 38.77 7.98
C ILE A 25 -13.80 38.50 6.94
N TYR A 26 -12.72 39.24 7.08
CA TYR A 26 -11.45 38.90 6.49
C TYR A 26 -11.07 37.55 7.10
N TRP A 27 -11.51 36.46 6.45
CA TRP A 27 -10.91 35.19 6.64
C TRP A 27 -9.53 35.29 5.99
N PRO A 28 -8.45 35.18 6.74
CA PRO A 28 -7.15 35.07 6.11
C PRO A 28 -7.18 33.74 5.35
N SER A 29 -7.37 33.79 4.06
CA SER A 29 -7.15 32.69 3.14
C SER A 29 -5.63 32.47 2.96
N SER A 30 -4.93 32.36 4.06
CA SER A 30 -3.59 31.79 4.07
C SER A 30 -3.73 30.26 4.17
N SER A 31 -4.32 29.67 3.15
CA SER A 31 -3.96 28.32 2.80
C SER A 31 -2.49 28.36 2.42
N PHE A 32 -1.62 28.28 3.40
CA PHE A 32 -0.25 27.85 3.17
C PHE A 32 -0.28 26.37 2.76
N ALA A 33 -0.83 26.09 1.60
CA ALA A 33 -0.38 24.96 0.85
C ALA A 33 1.07 25.28 0.54
N ASN A 34 1.98 24.86 1.41
CA ASN A 34 3.36 24.71 1.01
C ASN A 34 3.31 23.83 -0.24
N HIS A 35 3.41 24.42 -1.39
CA HIS A 35 3.72 23.72 -2.62
C HIS A 35 5.13 23.16 -2.39
N VAL A 36 5.19 22.01 -1.72
CA VAL A 36 6.39 21.19 -1.81
C VAL A 36 6.52 20.89 -3.27
N ASN A 37 7.53 21.47 -3.90
CA ASN A 37 7.82 21.28 -5.31
C ASN A 37 8.36 19.85 -5.43
N ILE A 38 7.44 18.87 -5.40
CA ILE A 38 7.77 17.45 -5.51
C ILE A 38 8.14 17.25 -6.98
N LEU A 39 9.43 17.28 -7.26
CA LEU A 39 9.92 16.82 -8.56
C LEU A 39 9.52 15.37 -8.72
N PRO A 40 8.87 15.00 -9.83
CA PRO A 40 8.48 13.61 -10.05
C PRO A 40 9.72 12.75 -10.07
N LYS A 41 9.80 11.80 -9.12
CA LYS A 41 10.84 10.76 -9.15
C LYS A 41 10.49 9.74 -10.23
N PRO A 42 11.48 9.20 -10.95
CA PRO A 42 11.23 8.08 -11.85
C PRO A 42 10.56 6.93 -11.12
N LEU A 43 9.59 6.27 -11.77
CA LEU A 43 8.97 5.08 -11.23
C LEU A 43 10.04 4.02 -10.98
N SER A 44 10.16 3.58 -9.74
CA SER A 44 11.05 2.47 -9.40
C SER A 44 10.43 1.16 -9.90
N VAL A 45 11.03 0.58 -10.92
CA VAL A 45 10.62 -0.74 -11.43
C VAL A 45 11.32 -1.82 -10.59
N PRO A 46 10.58 -2.79 -10.02
CA PRO A 46 11.19 -3.88 -9.27
C PRO A 46 12.17 -4.70 -10.11
N VAL A 47 13.27 -5.11 -9.50
CA VAL A 47 14.26 -5.95 -10.15
C VAL A 47 13.62 -7.30 -10.52
N GLN A 48 13.87 -7.77 -11.74
CA GLN A 48 13.45 -9.09 -12.18
C GLN A 48 14.40 -10.15 -11.63
N THR A 49 13.84 -11.20 -11.05
CA THR A 49 14.58 -12.30 -10.44
C THR A 49 14.13 -13.61 -11.11
N HIS A 50 15.10 -14.35 -11.63
CA HIS A 50 14.90 -15.70 -12.16
C HIS A 50 15.22 -16.71 -11.07
N GLY A 51 14.51 -17.84 -11.07
CA GLY A 51 14.80 -18.94 -10.17
C GLY A 51 16.16 -19.57 -10.48
N ARG A 52 16.74 -20.19 -9.45
CA ARG A 52 17.87 -21.09 -9.62
C ARG A 52 17.34 -22.48 -9.96
N GLU A 53 17.85 -23.07 -11.04
CA GLU A 53 17.47 -24.42 -11.42
C GLU A 53 18.07 -25.45 -10.45
N ASP A 54 17.24 -26.36 -9.94
CA ASP A 54 17.61 -27.43 -9.03
C ASP A 54 16.79 -28.70 -9.35
N ASN A 55 17.38 -29.64 -10.09
CA ASN A 55 16.76 -30.91 -10.48
C ASN A 55 15.38 -30.75 -11.15
N GLY A 56 15.25 -29.84 -12.09
CA GLY A 56 14.00 -29.56 -12.82
C GLY A 56 13.03 -28.66 -12.09
N VAL A 57 13.42 -28.09 -10.96
CA VAL A 57 12.62 -27.16 -10.16
C VAL A 57 13.28 -25.78 -10.16
N GLN A 58 12.51 -24.74 -10.44
CA GLN A 58 12.97 -23.36 -10.28
C GLN A 58 12.82 -22.93 -8.82
N VAL A 59 13.93 -22.64 -8.16
CA VAL A 59 13.98 -22.30 -6.73
C VAL A 59 14.21 -20.81 -6.56
N TYR A 60 13.35 -20.18 -5.77
CA TYR A 60 13.44 -18.78 -5.37
C TYR A 60 13.62 -18.69 -3.85
N ASP A 61 14.57 -17.90 -3.40
CA ASP A 61 14.78 -17.62 -1.99
C ASP A 61 14.33 -16.17 -1.72
N VAL A 62 13.32 -16.00 -0.86
CA VAL A 62 12.75 -14.71 -0.49
C VAL A 62 12.81 -14.49 1.01
N THR A 63 13.14 -13.29 1.41
CA THR A 63 13.25 -12.89 2.81
C THR A 63 12.32 -11.72 3.08
N LEU A 64 11.39 -11.89 4.01
CA LEU A 64 10.58 -10.81 4.56
C LEU A 64 11.42 -10.06 5.57
N GLN A 65 11.62 -8.77 5.39
CA GLN A 65 12.52 -7.99 6.24
C GLN A 65 12.04 -6.56 6.44
N ASN A 66 12.43 -5.96 7.55
CA ASN A 66 12.23 -4.56 7.81
C ASN A 66 13.24 -3.71 7.03
N GLY A 67 12.83 -2.49 6.69
CA GLY A 67 13.64 -1.55 5.96
C GLY A 67 13.30 -0.09 6.27
N VAL A 68 13.92 0.79 5.54
CA VAL A 68 13.64 2.22 5.53
C VAL A 68 13.61 2.69 4.08
N THR A 69 12.60 3.46 3.72
CA THR A 69 12.42 3.96 2.36
C THR A 69 12.16 5.47 2.39
N GLU A 70 12.80 6.17 1.51
CA GLU A 70 12.61 7.59 1.27
C GLU A 70 11.63 7.77 0.10
N PHE A 71 10.36 8.04 0.42
CA PHE A 71 9.32 8.32 -0.59
C PHE A 71 9.37 9.78 -1.08
N PHE A 72 9.77 10.68 -0.19
CA PHE A 72 9.98 12.10 -0.48
C PHE A 72 11.35 12.52 0.02
N ASP A 73 12.00 13.41 -0.67
CA ASP A 73 13.36 13.87 -0.35
C ASP A 73 13.49 14.32 1.11
N GLY A 74 14.38 13.70 1.85
CA GLY A 74 14.63 13.96 3.27
C GLY A 74 13.65 13.28 4.24
N TYR A 75 12.61 12.57 3.76
CA TYR A 75 11.62 11.90 4.61
C TYR A 75 11.79 10.40 4.57
N TYR A 76 12.27 9.85 5.67
CA TYR A 76 12.51 8.42 5.84
C TYR A 76 11.34 7.75 6.56
N THR A 77 10.77 6.74 5.93
CA THR A 77 9.64 5.96 6.45
C THR A 77 10.09 4.54 6.76
N ARG A 78 9.71 4.01 7.91
CA ARG A 78 9.88 2.58 8.20
C ARG A 78 8.98 1.78 7.27
N THR A 79 9.55 0.79 6.63
CA THR A 79 8.88 -0.06 5.64
C THR A 79 9.21 -1.52 5.91
N SER A 80 8.50 -2.41 5.23
CA SER A 80 8.85 -3.81 5.12
C SER A 80 8.86 -4.20 3.65
N GLY A 81 9.69 -5.15 3.30
CA GLY A 81 9.83 -5.59 1.93
C GLY A 81 10.29 -7.03 1.82
N ILE A 82 10.39 -7.50 0.59
CA ILE A 82 10.87 -8.83 0.23
C ILE A 82 12.21 -8.67 -0.49
N ASN A 83 13.27 -9.21 0.08
CA ASN A 83 14.64 -9.06 -0.44
C ASN A 83 15.09 -7.59 -0.60
N GLY A 84 14.49 -6.68 0.13
CA GLY A 84 14.77 -5.24 0.04
C GLY A 84 14.04 -4.46 1.12
N SER A 85 14.15 -3.12 1.07
CA SER A 85 13.54 -2.23 2.06
C SER A 85 12.04 -2.03 1.85
N TYR A 86 11.55 -2.18 0.62
CA TYR A 86 10.15 -1.92 0.26
C TYR A 86 9.74 -2.72 -0.97
N LEU A 87 8.49 -3.21 -1.00
CA LEU A 87 7.98 -4.13 -2.01
C LEU A 87 8.82 -5.40 -2.11
N GLY A 88 8.94 -5.95 -3.31
CA GLY A 88 9.72 -7.16 -3.59
C GLY A 88 10.16 -7.20 -5.05
N PRO A 89 10.99 -8.18 -5.42
CA PRO A 89 11.39 -8.40 -6.80
C PRO A 89 10.21 -8.94 -7.63
N THR A 90 10.27 -8.78 -8.93
CA THR A 90 9.41 -9.49 -9.87
C THR A 90 9.97 -10.88 -10.09
N LEU A 91 9.28 -11.93 -9.63
CA LEU A 91 9.68 -13.32 -9.84
C LEU A 91 9.26 -13.75 -11.26
N MET A 92 10.24 -14.10 -12.09
CA MET A 92 10.03 -14.49 -13.48
C MET A 92 9.90 -15.99 -13.59
N MET A 93 8.71 -16.47 -13.96
CA MET A 93 8.35 -17.89 -14.06
C MET A 93 7.74 -18.18 -15.44
N ARG A 94 7.84 -19.42 -15.89
CA ARG A 94 7.17 -19.87 -17.11
C ARG A 94 6.00 -20.79 -16.77
N ASN A 95 4.96 -20.71 -17.54
CA ASN A 95 3.85 -21.65 -17.42
C ASN A 95 4.32 -23.10 -17.61
N GLY A 96 3.94 -23.98 -16.71
CA GLY A 96 4.31 -25.40 -16.70
C GLY A 96 5.63 -25.74 -16.00
N GLU A 97 6.36 -24.75 -15.46
CA GLU A 97 7.53 -25.01 -14.60
C GLU A 97 7.10 -25.45 -13.21
N SER A 98 7.87 -26.38 -12.63
CA SER A 98 7.81 -26.67 -11.20
C SER A 98 8.59 -25.59 -10.45
N VAL A 99 7.95 -24.99 -9.44
CA VAL A 99 8.53 -23.89 -8.68
C VAL A 99 8.56 -24.21 -7.19
N ARG A 100 9.65 -23.87 -6.53
CA ARG A 100 9.79 -23.85 -5.07
C ARG A 100 10.16 -22.46 -4.62
N ILE A 101 9.42 -21.90 -3.66
CA ILE A 101 9.72 -20.61 -3.05
C ILE A 101 10.02 -20.85 -1.57
N ASN A 102 11.26 -20.64 -1.20
CA ASN A 102 11.70 -20.69 0.21
C ASN A 102 11.49 -19.31 0.80
N VAL A 103 10.77 -19.23 1.90
CA VAL A 103 10.44 -17.96 2.58
C VAL A 103 11.14 -17.92 3.93
N ALA A 104 11.99 -16.92 4.13
CA ALA A 104 12.57 -16.58 5.43
C ALA A 104 11.86 -15.36 6.01
N ASN A 105 11.29 -15.49 7.20
CA ASN A 105 10.65 -14.36 7.87
C ASN A 105 11.61 -13.74 8.90
N GLN A 106 12.01 -12.49 8.67
CA GLN A 106 12.86 -11.69 9.55
C GLN A 106 12.14 -10.42 10.08
N LEU A 107 10.80 -10.38 10.02
CA LEU A 107 10.03 -9.22 10.48
C LEU A 107 9.94 -9.12 12.00
N GLY A 108 10.08 -10.23 12.73
CA GLY A 108 9.85 -10.30 14.18
C GLY A 108 8.39 -10.51 14.57
N GLU A 109 7.52 -10.75 13.60
CA GLU A 109 6.10 -11.07 13.76
C GLU A 109 5.69 -12.14 12.75
N ASP A 110 4.61 -12.88 13.03
CA ASP A 110 4.09 -13.89 12.12
C ASP A 110 3.56 -13.24 10.85
N SER A 111 3.98 -13.77 9.71
CA SER A 111 3.58 -13.27 8.39
C SER A 111 3.51 -14.40 7.38
N THR A 112 2.64 -14.26 6.40
CA THR A 112 2.49 -15.20 5.28
C THR A 112 2.67 -14.48 3.95
N LEU A 113 3.05 -15.23 2.90
CA LEU A 113 2.97 -14.79 1.51
C LEU A 113 1.73 -15.40 0.87
N HIS A 114 0.93 -14.54 0.25
CA HIS A 114 -0.23 -14.94 -0.54
C HIS A 114 0.04 -14.73 -2.03
N TRP A 115 -0.43 -15.66 -2.86
CA TRP A 115 -0.24 -15.63 -4.30
C TRP A 115 -1.53 -15.19 -5.01
N HIS A 116 -1.81 -13.93 -4.94
CA HIS A 116 -3.07 -13.36 -5.41
C HIS A 116 -3.35 -13.68 -6.89
N GLY A 117 -4.48 -14.36 -7.16
CA GLY A 117 -4.93 -14.70 -8.51
C GLY A 117 -4.26 -15.96 -9.12
N MET A 118 -3.39 -16.66 -8.39
CA MET A 118 -2.83 -17.92 -8.84
C MET A 118 -3.72 -19.10 -8.46
N HIS A 119 -3.85 -20.08 -9.37
CA HIS A 119 -4.52 -21.34 -9.11
C HIS A 119 -3.49 -22.35 -8.54
N LEU A 120 -3.52 -22.54 -7.23
CA LEU A 120 -2.62 -23.46 -6.54
C LEU A 120 -3.34 -24.12 -5.34
N PRO A 121 -2.78 -25.21 -4.77
CA PRO A 121 -3.37 -25.83 -3.59
C PRO A 121 -3.47 -24.84 -2.43
N ALA A 122 -4.60 -24.89 -1.70
CA ALA A 122 -4.85 -24.00 -0.58
C ALA A 122 -3.73 -24.02 0.47
N SER A 123 -3.12 -25.17 0.73
CA SER A 123 -1.97 -25.34 1.63
C SER A 123 -0.70 -24.58 1.19
N GLN A 124 -0.64 -24.09 -0.04
CA GLN A 124 0.48 -23.32 -0.59
C GLN A 124 0.13 -21.83 -0.80
N ASP A 125 -1.10 -21.43 -0.47
CA ASP A 125 -1.62 -20.09 -0.76
C ASP A 125 -1.37 -19.06 0.35
N GLY A 126 -0.72 -19.48 1.43
CA GLY A 126 -0.37 -18.58 2.53
C GLY A 126 -1.56 -18.07 3.34
N GLY A 127 -2.69 -18.76 3.33
CA GLY A 127 -3.85 -18.41 4.14
C GLY A 127 -3.59 -18.61 5.64
N PRO A 128 -4.11 -17.76 6.53
CA PRO A 128 -3.73 -17.73 7.95
C PRO A 128 -4.18 -18.96 8.78
N HIS A 129 -4.99 -19.85 8.22
CA HIS A 129 -5.53 -21.03 8.90
C HIS A 129 -5.34 -22.31 8.08
N GLN A 130 -4.40 -22.31 7.16
CA GLN A 130 -4.10 -23.46 6.32
C GLN A 130 -2.89 -24.18 6.89
N VAL A 131 -3.13 -25.35 7.42
CA VAL A 131 -2.11 -26.28 7.96
C VAL A 131 -1.88 -27.39 6.94
#